data_ddd850368475e1de2e870a05e46e5ef5
#
_entry.id   ddd850368475e1de2e870a05e46e5ef5
#
_cell.length_a   1.000
_cell.length_b   1.000
_cell.length_c   1.000
_cell.angle_alpha   90.00
_cell.angle_beta   90.00
_cell.angle_gamma   90.00
#
_symmetry.space_group_name_H-M   'P 1'
#
loop_
_entity.id
_entity.type
_entity.pdbx_description
1 polymer ?
#
loop_
_entity_poly.entity_id
_entity_poly.type
_entity_poly.pdbx_seq_one_letter_code
_entity_poly.pdbx_strand_id
1 'polypeptide(L)'
;MDDQHGVIMDAMNELRLAVVRGSGREHVSELLNRLIEFTRMHFKCEEQLMERSEFPGLADHCAQHQSMLARLLHAARRMQYGEGVPLRALLCALRDGYIHHIEGLDRQYGSWLNERGMH
;
A
#
# COMPACT_ATOMS: atom_id res chain seq x y z
N MET A 1 -5.03 -5.99 -11.56
CA MET A 1 -4.63 -4.98 -10.55
C MET A 1 -5.76 -4.53 -9.64
N ASP A 2 -6.96 -4.39 -10.17
CA ASP A 2 -8.11 -3.98 -9.35
C ASP A 2 -8.39 -4.97 -8.21
N ASP A 3 -8.25 -6.27 -8.46
CA ASP A 3 -8.45 -7.30 -7.43
C ASP A 3 -7.44 -7.14 -6.29
N GLN A 4 -6.19 -6.78 -6.62
CA GLN A 4 -5.14 -6.56 -5.63
C GLN A 4 -5.41 -5.30 -4.80
N HIS A 5 -5.96 -4.25 -5.43
CA HIS A 5 -6.37 -3.04 -4.71
C HIS A 5 -7.44 -3.37 -3.67
N GLY A 6 -8.42 -4.20 -4.04
CA GLY A 6 -9.47 -4.66 -3.12
C GLY A 6 -8.91 -5.43 -1.94
N VAL A 7 -7.97 -6.31 -2.18
CA VAL A 7 -7.33 -7.11 -1.12
C VAL A 7 -6.61 -6.20 -0.12
N ILE A 8 -5.87 -5.20 -0.60
CA ILE A 8 -5.16 -4.27 0.27
C ILE A 8 -6.13 -3.40 1.07
N MET A 9 -7.17 -2.89 0.42
CA MET A 9 -8.18 -2.07 1.11
C MET A 9 -8.90 -2.87 2.18
N ASP A 10 -9.22 -4.13 1.90
CA ASP A 10 -9.83 -5.03 2.90
C ASP A 10 -8.88 -5.29 4.07
N ALA A 11 -7.60 -5.50 3.80
CA ALA A 11 -6.59 -5.71 4.83
C ALA A 11 -6.42 -4.47 5.71
N MET A 12 -6.42 -3.28 5.11
CA MET A 12 -6.37 -2.02 5.85
C MET A 12 -7.59 -1.86 6.76
N ASN A 13 -8.77 -2.19 6.24
CA ASN A 13 -10.01 -2.09 7.00
C ASN A 13 -10.05 -3.09 8.15
N GLU A 14 -9.60 -4.31 7.91
CA GLU A 14 -9.53 -5.34 8.94
C GLU A 14 -8.60 -4.92 10.08
N LEU A 15 -7.43 -4.38 9.74
CA LEU A 15 -6.49 -3.87 10.73
C LEU A 15 -7.08 -2.69 11.51
N ARG A 16 -7.74 -1.76 10.81
CA ARG A 16 -8.39 -0.62 11.45
C ARG A 16 -9.44 -1.07 12.45
N LEU A 17 -10.26 -2.05 12.08
CA LEU A 17 -11.30 -2.58 12.98
C LEU A 17 -10.68 -3.25 14.20
N ALA A 18 -9.61 -4.00 14.04
CA ALA A 18 -8.90 -4.63 15.15
C ALA A 18 -8.38 -3.57 16.13
N VAL A 19 -7.83 -2.47 15.64
CA VAL A 19 -7.34 -1.37 16.47
C VAL A 19 -8.51 -0.71 17.22
N VAL A 20 -9.61 -0.42 16.51
CA VAL A 20 -10.79 0.23 17.10
C VAL A 20 -11.42 -0.64 18.17
N ARG A 21 -11.46 -1.96 17.99
CA ARG A 21 -12.04 -2.92 18.93
C ARG A 21 -11.12 -3.23 20.11
N GLY A 22 -9.91 -2.71 20.11
CA GLY A 22 -8.96 -2.97 21.19
C GLY A 22 -8.39 -4.38 21.17
N SER A 23 -8.26 -4.98 19.99
CA SER A 23 -7.68 -6.31 19.84
C SER A 23 -6.25 -6.35 20.39
N GLY A 24 -5.81 -7.53 20.84
CA GLY A 24 -4.50 -7.72 21.41
C GLY A 24 -3.38 -7.39 20.45
N ARG A 25 -2.24 -7.00 21.01
CA ARG A 25 -1.06 -6.58 20.27
C ARG A 25 -0.60 -7.62 19.23
N GLU A 26 -0.61 -8.90 19.60
CA GLU A 26 -0.19 -9.98 18.71
C GLU A 26 -1.07 -10.05 17.47
N HIS A 27 -2.38 -9.92 17.66
CA HIS A 27 -3.33 -9.96 16.55
C HIS A 27 -3.15 -8.76 15.62
N VAL A 28 -3.00 -7.57 16.20
CA VAL A 28 -2.78 -6.34 15.44
C VAL A 28 -1.48 -6.42 14.65
N SER A 29 -0.42 -6.91 15.29
CA SER A 29 0.89 -7.08 14.64
C SER A 29 0.82 -8.06 13.47
N GLU A 30 0.08 -9.16 13.64
CA GLU A 30 -0.12 -10.14 12.59
C GLU A 30 -0.85 -9.55 11.38
N LEU A 31 -1.91 -8.78 11.63
CA LEU A 31 -2.65 -8.10 10.57
C LEU A 31 -1.79 -7.05 9.86
N LEU A 32 -0.97 -6.33 10.61
CA LEU A 32 -0.06 -5.35 10.02
C LEU A 32 0.98 -6.03 9.11
N ASN A 33 1.54 -7.13 9.55
CA ASN A 33 2.50 -7.90 8.74
C ASN A 33 1.84 -8.43 7.46
N ARG A 34 0.59 -8.88 7.56
CA ARG A 34 -0.18 -9.34 6.39
C ARG A 34 -0.39 -8.20 5.40
N LEU A 35 -0.75 -7.03 5.89
CA LEU A 35 -0.90 -5.84 5.06
C LEU A 35 0.40 -5.48 4.33
N ILE A 36 1.52 -5.55 5.04
CA ILE A 36 2.84 -5.29 4.46
C ILE A 36 3.13 -6.25 3.31
N GLU A 37 2.87 -7.54 3.50
CA GLU A 37 3.12 -8.53 2.46
C GLU A 37 2.24 -8.32 1.22
N PHE A 38 0.96 -8.06 1.41
CA PHE A 38 0.05 -7.76 0.29
C PHE A 38 0.49 -6.52 -0.46
N THR A 39 0.87 -5.48 0.27
CA THR A 39 1.31 -4.21 -0.31
C THR A 39 2.60 -4.40 -1.11
N ARG A 40 3.55 -5.14 -0.56
CA ARG A 40 4.82 -5.42 -1.21
C ARG A 40 4.62 -6.18 -2.52
N MET A 41 3.79 -7.22 -2.50
CA MET A 41 3.48 -8.01 -3.68
C MET A 41 2.79 -7.17 -4.76
N HIS A 42 1.83 -6.36 -4.35
CA HIS A 42 1.08 -5.50 -5.26
C HIS A 42 1.99 -4.47 -5.95
N PHE A 43 2.84 -3.80 -5.17
CA PHE A 43 3.77 -2.82 -5.72
C PHE A 43 4.76 -3.45 -6.68
N LYS A 44 5.23 -4.65 -6.36
CA LYS A 44 6.13 -5.38 -7.24
C LYS A 44 5.45 -5.71 -8.58
N CYS A 45 4.20 -6.14 -8.54
CA CYS A 45 3.44 -6.43 -9.76
C CYS A 45 3.25 -5.19 -10.62
N GLU A 46 2.90 -4.05 -9.99
CA GLU A 46 2.76 -2.78 -10.71
C GLU A 46 4.07 -2.36 -11.37
N GLU A 47 5.17 -2.43 -10.62
CA GLU A 47 6.49 -2.02 -11.12
C GLU A 47 6.95 -2.89 -12.28
N GLN A 48 6.71 -4.20 -12.21
CA GLN A 48 7.03 -5.11 -13.30
C GLN A 48 6.23 -4.79 -14.55
N LEU A 49 4.95 -4.49 -14.38
CA LEU A 49 4.08 -4.13 -15.50
C LEU A 49 4.54 -2.83 -16.17
N MET A 50 4.85 -1.82 -15.35
CA MET A 50 5.34 -0.53 -15.84
C MET A 50 6.70 -0.67 -16.52
N GLU A 51 7.56 -1.54 -16.01
CA GLU A 51 8.87 -1.81 -16.60
C GLU A 51 8.72 -2.45 -17.98
N ARG A 52 7.84 -3.45 -18.10
CA ARG A 52 7.57 -4.11 -19.38
C ARG A 52 6.99 -3.17 -20.42
N SER A 53 6.17 -2.23 -19.98
CA SER A 53 5.57 -1.22 -20.88
C SER A 53 6.51 -0.06 -21.16
N GLU A 54 7.66 -0.01 -20.50
CA GLU A 54 8.63 1.10 -20.62
C GLU A 54 8.02 2.44 -20.22
N PHE A 55 7.19 2.43 -19.17
CA PHE A 55 6.52 3.64 -18.68
C PHE A 55 7.54 4.63 -18.11
N PRO A 56 7.57 5.88 -18.60
CA PRO A 56 8.56 6.86 -18.15
C PRO A 56 8.39 7.32 -16.71
N GLY A 57 7.20 7.11 -16.12
CA GLY A 57 6.92 7.47 -14.73
C GLY A 57 7.30 6.40 -13.70
N LEU A 58 7.98 5.32 -14.13
CA LEU A 58 8.32 4.20 -13.25
C LEU A 58 9.10 4.63 -12.02
N ALA A 59 10.13 5.45 -12.19
CA ALA A 59 10.98 5.89 -11.08
C ALA A 59 10.19 6.63 -9.99
N ASP A 60 9.26 7.50 -10.40
CA ASP A 60 8.41 8.24 -9.46
C ASP A 60 7.48 7.30 -8.70
N HIS A 61 6.88 6.32 -9.39
CA HIS A 61 6.02 5.34 -8.74
C HIS A 61 6.79 4.45 -7.77
N CYS A 62 7.99 4.04 -8.12
CA CYS A 62 8.85 3.27 -7.21
C CYS A 62 9.17 4.06 -5.94
N ALA A 63 9.45 5.36 -6.07
CA ALA A 63 9.73 6.23 -4.94
C ALA A 63 8.50 6.35 -4.02
N GLN A 64 7.30 6.50 -4.59
CA GLN A 64 6.06 6.52 -3.82
C GLN A 64 5.83 5.22 -3.08
N HIS A 65 6.04 4.08 -3.75
CA HIS A 65 5.92 2.75 -3.15
C HIS A 65 6.86 2.56 -1.98
N GLN A 66 8.11 2.97 -2.14
CA GLN A 66 9.12 2.87 -1.07
C GLN A 66 8.73 3.69 0.14
N SER A 67 8.22 4.90 -0.07
CA SER A 67 7.77 5.77 1.00
C SER A 67 6.62 5.14 1.79
N MET A 68 5.64 4.59 1.09
CA MET A 68 4.48 3.95 1.73
C MET A 68 4.89 2.70 2.51
N LEU A 69 5.74 1.86 1.94
CA LEU A 69 6.25 0.66 2.61
C LEU A 69 7.10 1.02 3.83
N ALA A 70 7.92 2.06 3.73
CA ALA A 70 8.77 2.49 4.84
C ALA A 70 7.94 2.86 6.08
N ARG A 71 6.80 3.51 5.88
CA ARG A 71 5.89 3.87 6.98
C ARG A 71 5.33 2.63 7.66
N LEU A 72 4.90 1.65 6.87
CA LEU A 72 4.36 0.39 7.41
C LEU A 72 5.44 -0.40 8.16
N LEU A 73 6.62 -0.49 7.57
CA LEU A 73 7.74 -1.22 8.18
C LEU A 73 8.20 -0.55 9.48
N HIS A 74 8.22 0.78 9.52
CA HIS A 74 8.57 1.52 10.72
C HIS A 74 7.57 1.23 11.85
N ALA A 75 6.28 1.22 11.54
CA ALA A 75 5.23 0.91 12.51
C ALA A 75 5.39 -0.52 13.04
N ALA A 76 5.65 -1.47 12.16
CA ALA A 76 5.83 -2.88 12.54
C ALA A 76 7.04 -3.05 13.46
N ARG A 77 8.13 -2.35 13.18
CA ARG A 77 9.35 -2.39 14.00
C ARG A 77 9.09 -1.83 15.41
N ARG A 78 8.39 -0.69 15.46
CA ARG A 78 8.06 -0.08 16.76
C ARG A 78 7.19 -1.01 17.61
N MET A 79 6.22 -1.67 16.99
CA MET A 79 5.38 -2.64 17.66
C MET A 79 6.18 -3.83 18.18
N GLN A 80 7.16 -4.28 17.41
CA GLN A 80 8.04 -5.39 17.80
C GLN A 80 8.81 -5.06 19.08
N TYR A 81 9.23 -3.81 19.27
CA TYR A 81 9.97 -3.37 20.44
C TYR A 81 9.07 -2.87 21.57
N GLY A 82 7.78 -3.07 21.48
CA GLY A 82 6.83 -2.69 22.54
C GLY A 82 6.53 -1.21 22.60
N GLU A 83 6.91 -0.44 21.61
CA GLU A 83 6.64 0.99 21.57
C GLU A 83 5.20 1.27 21.11
N GLY A 84 4.63 2.36 21.61
CA GLY A 84 3.32 2.81 21.18
C GLY A 84 3.36 3.32 19.74
N VAL A 85 2.34 3.00 18.95
CA VAL A 85 2.20 3.46 17.57
C VAL A 85 0.82 4.05 17.40
N PRO A 86 0.69 5.28 16.86
CA PRO A 86 -0.62 5.88 16.59
C PRO A 86 -1.25 5.25 15.34
N LEU A 87 -1.66 3.97 15.46
CA LEU A 87 -2.11 3.18 14.33
C LEU A 87 -3.32 3.75 13.61
N ARG A 88 -4.29 4.34 14.34
CA ARG A 88 -5.46 4.95 13.71
C ARG A 88 -5.07 6.07 12.75
N ALA A 89 -4.22 6.98 13.22
CA ALA A 89 -3.76 8.10 12.40
C ALA A 89 -2.92 7.60 11.23
N LEU A 90 -2.05 6.63 11.49
CA LEU A 90 -1.21 6.03 10.45
C LEU A 90 -2.07 5.38 9.37
N LEU A 91 -3.06 4.58 9.76
CA LEU A 91 -3.93 3.88 8.80
C LEU A 91 -4.78 4.85 7.99
N CYS A 92 -5.29 5.92 8.60
CA CYS A 92 -6.01 6.94 7.86
C CYS A 92 -5.11 7.61 6.81
N ALA A 93 -3.89 7.97 7.20
CA ALA A 93 -2.94 8.60 6.29
C ALA A 93 -2.54 7.65 5.16
N LEU A 94 -2.32 6.37 5.47
CA LEU A 94 -1.96 5.36 4.47
C LEU A 94 -3.10 5.10 3.50
N ARG A 95 -4.34 5.03 4.01
CA ARG A 95 -5.52 4.84 3.18
C ARG A 95 -5.68 6.00 2.20
N ASP A 96 -5.62 7.22 2.69
CA ASP A 96 -5.75 8.40 1.85
C ASP A 96 -4.63 8.48 0.82
N GLY A 97 -3.40 8.21 1.23
CA GLY A 97 -2.25 8.17 0.36
C GLY A 97 -2.35 7.08 -0.70
N TYR A 98 -2.86 5.92 -0.32
CA TYR A 98 -3.05 4.80 -1.24
C TYR A 98 -4.13 5.10 -2.29
N ILE A 99 -5.25 5.68 -1.88
CA ILE A 99 -6.31 6.10 -2.79
C ILE A 99 -5.78 7.13 -3.78
N HIS A 100 -5.04 8.12 -3.28
CA HIS A 100 -4.42 9.14 -4.11
C HIS A 100 -3.44 8.53 -5.12
N HIS A 101 -2.67 7.54 -4.68
CA HIS A 101 -1.73 6.81 -5.53
C HIS A 101 -2.45 6.07 -6.66
N ILE A 102 -3.55 5.38 -6.34
CA ILE A 102 -4.37 4.66 -7.34
C ILE A 102 -4.92 5.63 -8.38
N GLU A 103 -5.50 6.74 -7.94
CA GLU A 103 -6.06 7.75 -8.84
C GLU A 103 -4.99 8.34 -9.74
N GLY A 104 -3.82 8.63 -9.20
CA GLY A 104 -2.68 9.13 -9.96
C GLY A 104 -2.19 8.12 -10.98
N LEU A 105 -2.12 6.84 -10.59
CA LEU A 105 -1.71 5.76 -11.48
C LEU A 105 -2.67 5.62 -12.64
N ASP A 106 -3.99 5.58 -12.36
CA ASP A 106 -5.01 5.47 -13.40
C ASP A 106 -4.93 6.64 -14.37
N ARG A 107 -4.68 7.83 -13.87
CA ARG A 107 -4.59 9.03 -14.69
C ARG A 107 -3.33 9.05 -15.56
N GLN A 108 -2.19 8.79 -14.96
CA GLN A 108 -0.90 8.90 -15.64
C GLN A 108 -0.58 7.67 -16.47
N TYR A 109 -0.64 6.51 -15.87
CA TYR A 109 -0.27 5.25 -16.52
C TYR A 109 -1.34 4.81 -17.52
N GLY A 110 -2.61 4.89 -17.13
CA GLY A 110 -3.72 4.53 -18.01
C GLY A 110 -3.78 5.39 -19.27
N SER A 111 -3.61 6.71 -19.11
CA SER A 111 -3.57 7.62 -20.26
C SER A 111 -2.38 7.33 -21.17
N TRP A 112 -1.21 7.07 -20.58
CA TRP A 112 -0.02 6.74 -21.35
C TRP A 112 -0.21 5.44 -22.15
N LEU A 113 -0.80 4.42 -21.54
CA LEU A 113 -1.11 3.16 -22.24
C LEU A 113 -2.09 3.38 -23.39
N ASN A 114 -3.13 4.17 -23.16
CA ASN A 114 -4.14 4.49 -24.18
C ASN A 114 -3.51 5.22 -25.38
N GLU A 115 -2.63 6.16 -25.14
CA GLU A 115 -1.94 6.91 -26.20
C GLU A 115 -1.08 5.98 -27.06
N ARG A 116 -0.59 4.88 -26.49
CA ARG A 116 0.21 3.90 -27.20
C ARG A 116 -0.60 2.74 -27.76
N GLY A 117 -1.93 2.79 -27.63
CA GLY A 117 -2.82 1.73 -28.09
C GLY A 117 -2.73 0.45 -27.27
N MET A 118 -2.20 0.54 -26.06
CA MET A 118 -2.09 -0.58 -25.13
C MET A 118 -3.23 -0.52 -24.13
N HIS A 119 -4.04 -1.58 -24.07
CA HIS A 119 -5.22 -1.60 -23.20
C HIS A 119 -5.20 -2.78 -22.23
#